data_6cc6c2d142b3048a52e2a92aad7a7b10
#
_entry.id   6cc6c2d142b3048a52e2a92aad7a7b10
#
_cell.length_a   1.000
_cell.length_b   1.000
_cell.length_c   1.000
_cell.angle_alpha   90.00
_cell.angle_beta   90.00
_cell.angle_gamma   90.00
#
_symmetry.space_group_name_H-M   'P 1'
#
loop_
_entity.id
_entity.type
_entity.pdbx_description
1 polymer ?
#
loop_
_entity_poly.entity_id
_entity_poly.type
_entity_poly.pdbx_seq_one_letter_code
_entity_poly.pdbx_strand_id
1 'polypeptide(L)' 'MKVAVLHDREDLRLDEVPRPAVGPGDLLIKVAAAGICGTDLHFRHMGPRFAGRPMPLGHEFAGEVVEIGSGVTSF' A
#
# COMPACT_ATOMS: atom_id res chain seq x y z
N MET A 1 11.09 2.07 3.63
CA MET A 1 9.91 2.95 3.84
C MET A 1 9.00 2.35 4.90
N LYS A 2 8.21 3.18 5.52
CA LYS A 2 7.26 2.75 6.56
C LYS A 2 5.90 2.45 5.94
N VAL A 3 5.33 1.30 6.31
CA VAL A 3 4.05 0.84 5.79
C VAL A 3 3.17 0.34 6.94
N ALA A 4 1.91 0.71 6.93
CA ALA A 4 0.92 0.15 7.84
C ALA A 4 0.49 -1.23 7.32
N VAL A 5 0.83 -2.27 8.06
CA VAL A 5 0.60 -3.65 7.65
C VAL A 5 -0.31 -4.36 8.67
N LEU A 6 -1.38 -4.94 8.18
CA LEU A 6 -2.27 -5.76 8.99
C LEU A 6 -1.73 -7.19 9.06
N HIS A 7 -1.19 -7.58 10.21
CA HIS A 7 -0.61 -8.90 10.43
C HIS A 7 -1.65 -9.94 10.84
N ASP A 8 -2.65 -9.52 11.58
CA ASP A 8 -3.75 -10.34 12.05
C ASP A 8 -4.93 -9.43 12.39
N ARG A 9 -6.03 -10.01 12.80
CA ARG A 9 -7.21 -9.25 13.23
C ARG A 9 -6.82 -8.27 14.34
N GLU A 10 -7.11 -6.99 14.12
CA GLU A 10 -6.81 -5.89 15.02
C GLU A 10 -5.32 -5.73 15.37
N ASP A 11 -4.43 -6.37 14.58
CA ASP A 11 -2.99 -6.29 14.74
C ASP A 11 -2.38 -5.52 13.56
N LEU A 12 -2.57 -4.20 13.60
CA LEU A 12 -2.00 -3.28 12.62
C LEU A 12 -0.67 -2.75 13.14
N ARG A 13 0.40 -2.96 12.36
CA ARG A 13 1.76 -2.54 12.71
C ARG A 13 2.33 -1.60 11.68
N LEU A 14 3.23 -0.73 12.14
CA LEU A 14 4.05 0.09 11.26
C LEU A 14 5.34 -0.65 10.98
N ASP A 15 5.45 -1.23 9.80
CA ASP A 15 6.61 -2.01 9.39
C ASP A 15 7.55 -1.19 8.51
N GLU A 16 8.85 -1.49 8.62
CA GLU A 16 9.86 -0.97 7.71
C GLU A 16 10.06 -1.97 6.59
N VAL A 17 9.83 -1.54 5.35
CA VAL A 17 9.95 -2.39 4.16
C VAL A 17 10.81 -1.70 3.10
N PRO A 18 11.47 -2.46 2.21
CA PRO A 18 12.23 -1.86 1.13
C PRO A 18 11.32 -1.10 0.15
N ARG A 19 11.88 -0.08 -0.50
CA ARG A 19 11.20 0.63 -1.57
C ARG A 19 10.84 -0.37 -2.68
N PRO A 20 9.59 -0.39 -3.19
CA PRO A 20 9.20 -1.33 -4.23
C PRO A 20 9.95 -1.09 -5.53
N ALA A 21 10.23 -2.17 -6.24
CA ALA A 21 10.80 -2.11 -7.58
C ALA A 21 9.73 -1.71 -8.60
N VAL A 22 10.13 -0.94 -9.62
CA VAL A 22 9.23 -0.47 -10.67
C VAL A 22 9.33 -1.41 -11.87
N GLY A 23 8.24 -2.12 -12.17
CA GLY A 23 8.12 -2.95 -13.35
C GLY A 23 7.83 -2.13 -14.61
N PRO A 24 7.83 -2.77 -15.81
CA PRO A 24 7.65 -2.06 -17.10
C PRO A 24 6.33 -1.30 -17.21
N GLY A 25 5.27 -1.78 -16.58
CA GLY A 25 3.94 -1.17 -16.63
C GLY A 25 3.59 -0.36 -15.39
N ASP A 26 4.53 -0.11 -14.51
CA ASP A 26 4.27 0.48 -13.20
C ASP A 26 4.66 1.96 -13.12
N LEU A 27 4.03 2.62 -12.18
CA LEU A 27 4.40 3.96 -11.71
C LEU A 27 4.80 3.86 -10.24
N LEU A 28 5.85 4.55 -9.85
CA LEU A 28 6.17 4.73 -8.43
C LEU A 28 5.68 6.11 -8.00
N ILE A 29 4.84 6.12 -6.97
CA ILE A 29 4.23 7.34 -6.45
C ILE A 29 4.77 7.62 -5.07
N LYS A 30 5.29 8.84 -4.87
CA LYS A 30 5.59 9.35 -3.54
C LYS A 30 4.29 9.87 -2.95
N VAL A 31 3.72 9.14 -2.00
CA VAL A 31 2.44 9.48 -1.38
C VAL A 31 2.56 10.76 -0.56
N ALA A 32 1.72 11.73 -0.87
CA ALA A 32 1.63 12.99 -0.14
C ALA A 32 0.50 12.98 0.89
N ALA A 33 -0.59 12.28 0.59
CA ALA A 33 -1.75 12.17 1.48
C ALA A 33 -2.43 10.83 1.26
N ALA A 34 -2.98 10.28 2.33
CA ALA A 34 -3.73 9.04 2.28
C ALA A 34 -4.99 9.16 3.14
N GLY A 35 -6.07 8.55 2.69
CA GLY A 35 -7.33 8.50 3.40
C GLY A 35 -7.57 7.11 4.01
N ILE A 36 -8.43 7.08 5.00
CA ILE A 36 -8.92 5.84 5.60
C ILE A 36 -10.40 5.72 5.24
N CYS A 37 -10.77 4.61 4.60
CA CYS A 37 -12.18 4.36 4.30
C CYS A 37 -12.75 3.22 5.14
N GLY A 38 -14.07 3.01 5.04
CA GLY A 38 -14.75 1.95 5.77
C GLY A 38 -14.20 0.55 5.48
N THR A 39 -13.69 0.32 4.27
CA THR A 39 -13.06 -0.95 3.89
C THR A 39 -11.81 -1.23 4.71
N ASP A 40 -10.99 -0.22 4.98
CA ASP A 40 -9.79 -0.35 5.81
C ASP A 40 -10.16 -0.75 7.25
N LEU A 41 -11.19 -0.13 7.81
CA LEU A 41 -11.71 -0.46 9.14
C LEU A 41 -12.28 -1.88 9.17
N HIS A 42 -12.96 -2.28 8.13
CA HIS A 42 -13.51 -3.63 8.00
C HIS A 42 -12.39 -4.69 8.02
N PHE A 43 -11.34 -4.51 7.22
CA PHE A 43 -10.20 -5.43 7.20
C PHE A 43 -9.46 -5.46 8.53
N ARG A 44 -9.28 -4.32 9.18
CA ARG A 44 -8.67 -4.29 10.52
C ARG A 44 -9.43 -5.18 11.50
N HIS A 45 -10.74 -5.18 11.40
CA HIS A 45 -11.62 -5.94 12.28
C HIS A 45 -11.67 -7.43 11.92
N MET A 46 -11.65 -7.74 10.63
CA MET A 46 -11.77 -9.12 10.12
C MET A 46 -10.43 -9.85 10.00
N GLY A 47 -9.32 -9.13 9.92
CA GLY A 47 -8.01 -9.67 9.66
C GLY A 47 -7.60 -9.58 8.18
N PRO A 48 -6.37 -9.99 7.83
CA PRO A 48 -5.90 -9.99 6.47
C PRO A 48 -6.81 -10.83 5.54
N ARG A 49 -6.89 -10.40 4.28
CA ARG A 49 -7.73 -11.08 3.27
C ARG A 49 -7.40 -12.57 3.13
N PHE A 50 -6.13 -12.91 3.27
CA PHE A 50 -5.67 -14.31 3.24
C PHE A 50 -5.01 -14.65 4.58
N ALA A 51 -5.49 -15.70 5.22
CA ALA A 51 -4.98 -16.16 6.50
C ALA A 51 -3.46 -16.41 6.45
N GLY A 52 -2.74 -15.92 7.45
CA GLY A 52 -1.30 -16.05 7.55
C GLY A 52 -0.48 -15.16 6.62
N ARG A 53 -1.12 -14.27 5.87
CA ARG A 53 -0.43 -13.32 4.97
C ARG A 53 -0.65 -11.88 5.44
N PRO A 54 0.38 -11.20 5.95
CA PRO A 54 0.28 -9.79 6.27
C PRO A 54 -0.15 -8.97 5.05
N MET A 55 -1.03 -8.00 5.27
CA MET A 55 -1.62 -7.20 4.19
C MET A 55 -1.40 -5.71 4.46
N PRO A 56 -0.69 -4.99 3.57
CA PRO A 56 -0.64 -3.53 3.66
C PRO A 56 -2.04 -2.95 3.46
N LEU A 57 -2.41 -1.98 4.30
CA LEU A 57 -3.66 -1.26 4.16
C LEU A 57 -3.44 0.06 3.44
N GLY A 58 -4.53 0.61 2.90
CA GLY A 58 -4.56 1.88 2.21
C GLY A 58 -4.76 1.70 0.71
N HIS A 59 -5.83 2.30 0.20
CA HIS A 59 -6.17 2.30 -1.22
C HIS A 59 -6.69 3.66 -1.70
N GLU A 60 -6.78 4.63 -0.78
CA GLU A 60 -7.15 6.01 -1.09
C GLU A 60 -5.96 6.90 -0.81
N PHE A 61 -5.25 7.29 -1.86
CA PHE A 61 -4.06 8.14 -1.71
C PHE A 61 -3.87 9.05 -2.91
N ALA A 62 -3.09 10.08 -2.70
CA ALA A 62 -2.63 10.99 -3.75
C ALA A 62 -1.16 11.32 -3.52
N GLY A 63 -0.45 11.56 -4.61
CA GLY A 63 0.97 11.86 -4.51
C GLY A 63 1.56 12.25 -5.85
N GLU A 64 2.87 12.24 -5.89
CA GLU A 64 3.68 12.61 -7.05
C GLU A 64 4.28 11.37 -7.69
N VAL A 65 4.19 11.25 -9.02
CA VAL A 65 4.90 10.22 -9.78
C VAL A 65 6.39 10.54 -9.77
N VAL A 66 7.19 9.67 -9.19
CA VAL A 66 8.66 9.88 -9.06
C VAL A 66 9.48 8.93 -9.91
N GLU A 67 8.88 7.84 -10.39
CA GLU A 67 9.54 6.90 -11.31
C GLU A 67 8.49 6.26 -12.22
N ILE A 68 8.85 6.05 -13.47
CA ILE A 68 7.97 5.53 -14.52
C ILE A 68 8.60 4.26 -15.10
N GLY A 69 7.83 3.17 -15.20
CA GLY A 69 8.26 1.95 -15.85
C GLY A 69 8.54 2.17 -17.34
N SER A 70 9.44 1.38 -17.90
CA SER A 70 9.92 1.54 -19.28
C SER A 70 8.84 1.39 -20.36
N GLY A 71 7.75 0.70 -20.07
CA GLY A 71 6.60 0.52 -20.97
C GLY A 71 5.50 1.55 -20.83
N VAL A 72 5.62 2.49 -19.91
CA VAL A 72 4.59 3.51 -19.66
C VAL A 72 4.84 4.70 -20.59
N THR A 73 3.80 5.08 -21.36
CA THR A 73 3.90 6.15 -22.37
C THR A 73 2.96 7.33 -22.13
N SER A 74 2.04 7.22 -21.14
CA SER A 74 0.99 8.21 -20.91
C SER A 74 1.27 9.19 -19.77
N PHE A 75 2.43 9.13 -19.17
CA PHE A 75 2.80 9.98 -18.01
C PHE A 75 4.15 10.64 -18.22
#